data_13beaab94b187667f0ed37aec69ffef6
#
_entry.id   13beaab94b187667f0ed37aec69ffef6
#
_cell.length_a   1.000
_cell.length_b   1.000
_cell.length_c   1.000
_cell.angle_alpha   90.00
_cell.angle_beta   90.00
_cell.angle_gamma   90.00
#
_symmetry.space_group_name_H-M   'P 1'
#
loop_
_entity.id
_entity.type
_entity.pdbx_description
1 polymer ?
#
loop_
_entity_poly.entity_id
_entity_poly.type
_entity_poly.pdbx_seq_one_letter_code
_entity_poly.pdbx_strand_id
1 'polypeptide(L)'
;MYKFFLTVIIAINTFYNIQAKEYNTLERERADSLVKRELEQCGIEFSDSNSVTLLTSGNEKFNDMFCAIRQAKSSVHLEYFNFRNDSIASLLFDILREKVKEGVEVRALFDGFGNDSNNRPLKKKHLRKLREDGINIHEFDPIRFPWINHVWSRDHRKIVVIDGQIAYTGGMNVADYYIKGTEQVGSWHDMHCRIEGPAVSELQRIFARIWRKVTGEDIAADSKYFDAANNHFSGLKPDTTATARRKTVGIINREPRKSPEIIRQFYLAAINSAHDSIKLINPYLTLNRQLKKALKAAVGRGV
;
A
#
# COMPACT_ATOMS: atom_id res chain seq x y z
N MET A 1 -15.90 -4.25 18.14
CA MET A 1 -14.42 -4.04 18.25
C MET A 1 -13.79 -4.40 16.90
N TYR A 2 -13.63 -3.43 16.02
CA TYR A 2 -13.13 -3.63 14.66
C TYR A 2 -11.61 -3.77 14.69
N LYS A 3 -11.10 -4.93 14.27
CA LYS A 3 -9.66 -5.13 14.03
C LYS A 3 -9.39 -4.77 12.57
N PHE A 4 -8.92 -3.55 12.35
CA PHE A 4 -8.51 -3.10 11.02
C PHE A 4 -7.15 -3.67 10.64
N PHE A 5 -6.99 -3.99 9.37
CA PHE A 5 -5.76 -4.51 8.78
C PHE A 5 -5.03 -3.35 8.10
N LEU A 6 -3.81 -3.10 8.51
CA LEU A 6 -2.97 -2.07 7.94
C LEU A 6 -1.76 -2.74 7.26
N THR A 7 -1.58 -2.51 5.99
CA THR A 7 -0.30 -2.74 5.32
C THR A 7 0.52 -1.46 5.53
N VAL A 8 1.59 -1.56 6.30
CA VAL A 8 2.47 -0.42 6.57
C VAL A 8 3.71 -0.59 5.71
N ILE A 9 3.97 0.41 4.88
CA ILE A 9 5.25 0.55 4.19
C ILE A 9 6.10 1.51 4.99
N ILE A 10 7.32 1.12 5.21
CA ILE A 10 8.32 1.98 5.83
C ILE A 10 9.40 2.27 4.82
N ALA A 11 9.38 3.50 4.34
CA ALA A 11 10.60 4.10 3.89
C ALA A 11 11.27 4.70 5.12
N ILE A 12 12.32 4.09 5.61
CA ILE A 12 13.15 4.67 6.66
C ILE A 12 13.88 5.86 6.03
N ASN A 13 13.25 7.02 6.14
CA ASN A 13 13.88 8.29 5.82
C ASN A 13 13.34 9.40 6.68
N THR A 14 14.25 10.04 7.34
CA THR A 14 14.04 11.24 8.14
C THR A 14 13.67 12.41 7.25
N PHE A 15 12.50 13.03 7.47
CA PHE A 15 12.18 14.34 6.94
C PHE A 15 12.98 15.41 7.67
N TYR A 16 13.77 16.18 6.91
CA TYR A 16 14.42 17.38 7.40
C TYR A 16 13.54 18.61 7.13
N ASN A 17 13.10 19.27 8.17
CA ASN A 17 13.28 20.71 8.40
C ASN A 17 12.64 21.10 9.73
N ILE A 18 13.48 21.27 10.73
CA ILE A 18 13.39 22.19 11.89
C ILE A 18 14.66 21.88 12.67
N GLN A 19 15.46 22.92 12.97
CA GLN A 19 16.76 22.93 13.67
C GLN A 19 17.12 21.59 14.32
N ALA A 20 17.70 20.70 13.52
CA ALA A 20 18.17 19.43 14.03
C ALA A 20 19.42 19.72 14.85
N LYS A 21 19.37 19.44 16.16
CA LYS A 21 20.60 19.07 16.87
C LYS A 21 21.37 18.13 15.94
N GLU A 22 22.68 18.36 15.75
CA GLU A 22 23.53 17.43 15.02
C GLU A 22 23.54 16.09 15.75
N TYR A 23 22.52 15.28 15.43
CA TYR A 23 22.49 13.89 15.89
C TYR A 23 23.58 13.14 15.14
N ASN A 24 24.42 12.46 15.93
CA ASN A 24 25.49 11.63 15.42
C ASN A 24 24.91 10.62 14.38
N THR A 25 25.34 10.74 13.13
CA THR A 25 24.92 9.89 12.02
C THR A 25 25.03 8.40 12.38
N LEU A 26 26.03 8.04 13.17
CA LEU A 26 26.25 6.67 13.65
C LEU A 26 25.12 6.14 14.56
N GLU A 27 24.50 6.98 15.38
CA GLU A 27 23.39 6.55 16.23
C GLU A 27 22.11 6.28 15.42
N ARG A 28 21.88 7.07 14.37
CA ARG A 28 20.75 6.85 13.43
C ARG A 28 20.93 5.57 12.66
N GLU A 29 22.10 5.36 12.06
CA GLU A 29 22.42 4.13 11.34
C GLU A 29 22.29 2.89 12.24
N ARG A 30 22.68 3.02 13.51
CA ARG A 30 22.52 1.96 14.50
C ARG A 30 21.05 1.68 14.81
N ALA A 31 20.22 2.71 14.97
CA ALA A 31 18.80 2.57 15.22
C ALA A 31 18.08 1.91 14.03
N ASP A 32 18.36 2.36 12.82
CA ASP A 32 17.80 1.79 11.59
C ASP A 32 18.22 0.33 11.42
N SER A 33 19.48 0.00 11.72
CA SER A 33 19.99 -1.38 11.67
C SER A 33 19.33 -2.28 12.71
N LEU A 34 18.99 -1.77 13.91
CA LEU A 34 18.26 -2.52 14.92
C LEU A 34 16.83 -2.84 14.45
N VAL A 35 16.10 -1.85 13.95
CA VAL A 35 14.75 -2.04 13.41
C VAL A 35 14.75 -3.05 12.26
N LYS A 36 15.68 -2.88 11.31
CA LYS A 36 15.84 -3.81 10.18
C LYS A 36 16.06 -5.23 10.66
N ARG A 37 17.01 -5.46 11.56
CA ARG A 37 17.36 -6.77 12.10
C ARG A 37 16.17 -7.44 12.82
N GLU A 38 15.44 -6.69 13.64
CA GLU A 38 14.26 -7.23 14.34
C GLU A 38 13.17 -7.67 13.35
N LEU A 39 12.98 -6.91 12.27
CA LEU A 39 12.01 -7.26 11.24
C LEU A 39 12.46 -8.42 10.36
N GLU A 40 13.76 -8.51 10.05
CA GLU A 40 14.35 -9.66 9.36
C GLU A 40 14.16 -10.97 10.16
N GLN A 41 14.29 -10.92 11.49
CA GLN A 41 13.98 -12.06 12.36
C GLN A 41 12.50 -12.46 12.31
N CYS A 42 11.62 -11.54 11.94
CA CYS A 42 10.20 -11.81 11.70
C CYS A 42 9.90 -12.26 10.26
N GLY A 43 10.92 -12.49 9.43
CA GLY A 43 10.79 -12.93 8.04
C GLY A 43 10.49 -11.81 7.04
N ILE A 44 10.76 -10.55 7.39
CA ILE A 44 10.66 -9.44 6.44
C ILE A 44 11.94 -9.34 5.64
N GLU A 45 11.82 -9.45 4.33
CA GLU A 45 12.92 -9.22 3.41
C GLU A 45 13.03 -7.73 3.08
N PHE A 46 14.26 -7.21 3.16
CA PHE A 46 14.56 -5.84 2.75
C PHE A 46 15.31 -5.85 1.42
N SER A 47 14.95 -4.90 0.58
CA SER A 47 15.65 -4.65 -0.68
C SER A 47 16.20 -3.23 -0.71
N ASP A 48 17.38 -3.08 -1.28
CA ASP A 48 18.03 -1.80 -1.50
C ASP A 48 17.74 -1.26 -2.90
N SER A 49 18.17 -0.04 -3.17
CA SER A 49 18.05 0.61 -4.48
C SER A 49 16.61 0.89 -4.93
N ASN A 50 15.71 1.11 -3.97
CA ASN A 50 14.36 1.55 -4.27
C ASN A 50 14.26 3.09 -4.32
N SER A 51 13.32 3.59 -5.13
CA SER A 51 12.80 4.95 -5.03
C SER A 51 11.44 4.92 -4.34
N VAL A 52 11.22 5.84 -3.42
CA VAL A 52 9.94 5.99 -2.73
C VAL A 52 9.53 7.45 -2.76
N THR A 53 8.37 7.72 -3.36
CA THR A 53 7.75 9.04 -3.38
C THR A 53 6.52 9.02 -2.49
N LEU A 54 6.45 9.93 -1.52
CA LEU A 54 5.27 10.11 -0.69
C LEU A 54 4.25 10.98 -1.43
N LEU A 55 3.00 10.54 -1.41
CA LEU A 55 1.84 11.20 -1.99
C LEU A 55 0.92 11.57 -0.82
N THR A 56 0.89 12.82 -0.46
CA THR A 56 0.30 13.33 0.80
C THR A 56 -1.13 13.81 0.64
N SER A 57 -1.67 13.70 -0.56
CA SER A 57 -3.06 14.09 -0.88
C SER A 57 -3.66 13.18 -1.95
N GLY A 58 -5.00 13.14 -2.00
CA GLY A 58 -5.73 12.45 -3.06
C GLY A 58 -5.38 12.99 -4.45
N ASN A 59 -5.20 14.30 -4.59
CA ASN A 59 -4.80 14.92 -5.85
C ASN A 59 -3.45 14.41 -6.33
N GLU A 60 -2.43 14.40 -5.47
CA GLU A 60 -1.11 13.88 -5.81
C GLU A 60 -1.19 12.40 -6.19
N LYS A 61 -1.86 11.57 -5.36
CA LYS A 61 -2.00 10.14 -5.61
C LYS A 61 -2.67 9.86 -6.96
N PHE A 62 -3.85 10.43 -7.21
CA PHE A 62 -4.60 10.06 -8.40
C PHE A 62 -3.97 10.61 -9.68
N ASN A 63 -3.41 11.83 -9.65
CA ASN A 63 -2.71 12.38 -10.79
C ASN A 63 -1.49 11.55 -11.17
N ASP A 64 -0.64 11.21 -10.21
CA ASP A 64 0.56 10.40 -10.44
C ASP A 64 0.20 8.98 -10.88
N MET A 65 -0.69 8.30 -10.16
CA MET A 65 -1.10 6.93 -10.46
C MET A 65 -1.79 6.81 -11.83
N PHE A 66 -2.68 7.74 -12.17
CA PHE A 66 -3.37 7.71 -13.46
C PHE A 66 -2.41 8.00 -14.62
N CYS A 67 -1.44 8.88 -14.41
CA CYS A 67 -0.37 9.11 -15.38
C CYS A 67 0.44 7.83 -15.60
N ALA A 68 0.84 7.14 -14.54
CA ALA A 68 1.58 5.88 -14.64
C ALA A 68 0.75 4.76 -15.31
N ILE A 69 -0.54 4.62 -14.98
CA ILE A 69 -1.42 3.62 -15.62
C ILE A 69 -1.55 3.89 -17.13
N ARG A 70 -1.69 5.16 -17.55
CA ARG A 70 -1.74 5.50 -19.00
C ARG A 70 -0.47 5.09 -19.74
N GLN A 71 0.66 5.02 -19.05
CA GLN A 71 1.96 4.63 -19.63
C GLN A 71 2.20 3.12 -19.59
N ALA A 72 1.35 2.34 -18.93
CA ALA A 72 1.45 0.88 -18.83
C ALA A 72 1.56 0.22 -20.21
N LYS A 73 2.39 -0.81 -20.33
CA LYS A 73 2.67 -1.54 -21.57
C LYS A 73 2.25 -3.00 -21.55
N SER A 74 2.25 -3.63 -20.37
CA SER A 74 1.98 -5.07 -20.25
C SER A 74 0.87 -5.38 -19.27
N SER A 75 0.89 -4.81 -18.06
CA SER A 75 -0.06 -5.19 -17.03
C SER A 75 -0.38 -4.08 -16.02
N VAL A 76 -1.61 -4.08 -15.52
CA VAL A 76 -2.05 -3.27 -14.37
C VAL A 76 -2.80 -4.15 -13.40
N HIS A 77 -2.25 -4.35 -12.21
CA HIS A 77 -2.86 -5.12 -11.13
C HIS A 77 -3.31 -4.19 -10.02
N LEU A 78 -4.56 -4.32 -9.58
CA LEU A 78 -5.16 -3.46 -8.56
C LEU A 78 -5.78 -4.30 -7.45
N GLU A 79 -5.47 -4.00 -6.19
CA GLU A 79 -6.07 -4.61 -5.00
C GLU A 79 -6.51 -3.50 -4.06
N TYR A 80 -7.81 -3.38 -3.81
CA TYR A 80 -8.37 -2.33 -2.97
C TYR A 80 -9.39 -2.90 -1.98
N PHE A 81 -9.56 -2.25 -0.85
CA PHE A 81 -10.67 -2.55 0.04
C PHE A 81 -12.02 -2.23 -0.62
N ASN A 82 -12.10 -1.09 -1.32
CA ASN A 82 -13.25 -0.77 -2.17
C ASN A 82 -12.87 0.15 -3.33
N PHE A 83 -13.65 0.03 -4.40
CA PHE A 83 -13.81 1.04 -5.43
C PHE A 83 -15.17 1.70 -5.22
N ARG A 84 -15.20 2.96 -4.89
CA ARG A 84 -16.45 3.68 -4.73
C ARG A 84 -17.01 4.04 -6.10
N ASN A 85 -18.30 3.83 -6.33
CA ASN A 85 -18.97 4.18 -7.59
C ASN A 85 -19.17 5.72 -7.66
N ASP A 86 -18.09 6.46 -7.92
CA ASP A 86 -18.04 7.91 -8.01
C ASP A 86 -17.13 8.38 -9.16
N SER A 87 -16.86 9.71 -9.23
CA SER A 87 -16.16 10.29 -10.39
C SER A 87 -14.74 9.76 -10.55
N ILE A 88 -14.00 9.61 -9.46
CA ILE A 88 -12.61 9.13 -9.50
C ILE A 88 -12.52 7.66 -9.92
N ALA A 89 -13.42 6.82 -9.42
CA ALA A 89 -13.47 5.42 -9.84
C ALA A 89 -13.91 5.30 -11.31
N SER A 90 -14.87 6.13 -11.75
CA SER A 90 -15.28 6.16 -13.17
C SER A 90 -14.11 6.53 -14.06
N LEU A 91 -13.35 7.58 -13.72
CA LEU A 91 -12.16 7.99 -14.47
C LEU A 91 -11.08 6.90 -14.49
N LEU A 92 -10.83 6.24 -13.35
CA LEU A 92 -9.92 5.08 -13.30
C LEU A 92 -10.35 3.99 -14.26
N PHE A 93 -11.64 3.59 -14.22
CA PHE A 93 -12.14 2.53 -15.09
C PHE A 93 -12.12 2.92 -16.57
N ASP A 94 -12.32 4.20 -16.91
CA ASP A 94 -12.17 4.69 -18.28
C ASP A 94 -10.72 4.52 -18.76
N ILE A 95 -9.74 4.92 -17.97
CA ILE A 95 -8.32 4.73 -18.28
C ILE A 95 -7.99 3.24 -18.45
N LEU A 96 -8.50 2.38 -17.56
CA LEU A 96 -8.27 0.95 -17.65
C LEU A 96 -8.88 0.32 -18.91
N ARG A 97 -10.07 0.78 -19.36
CA ARG A 97 -10.68 0.37 -20.63
C ARG A 97 -9.82 0.74 -21.84
N GLU A 98 -9.24 1.94 -21.83
CA GLU A 98 -8.30 2.37 -22.86
C GLU A 98 -7.08 1.43 -22.89
N LYS A 99 -6.52 1.11 -21.74
CA LYS A 99 -5.36 0.21 -21.63
C LYS A 99 -5.68 -1.21 -22.09
N VAL A 100 -6.86 -1.74 -21.77
CA VAL A 100 -7.33 -3.04 -22.30
C VAL A 100 -7.39 -3.02 -23.83
N LYS A 101 -7.90 -1.95 -24.45
CA LYS A 101 -7.92 -1.81 -25.92
C LYS A 101 -6.52 -1.76 -26.53
N GLU A 102 -5.53 -1.27 -25.78
CA GLU A 102 -4.12 -1.26 -26.18
C GLU A 102 -3.42 -2.62 -25.96
N GLY A 103 -4.13 -3.63 -25.43
CA GLY A 103 -3.59 -4.96 -25.18
C GLY A 103 -2.94 -5.14 -23.80
N VAL A 104 -3.08 -4.17 -22.89
CA VAL A 104 -2.58 -4.27 -21.52
C VAL A 104 -3.51 -5.17 -20.71
N GLU A 105 -2.93 -6.13 -19.98
CA GLU A 105 -3.68 -6.99 -19.06
C GLU A 105 -4.10 -6.22 -17.80
N VAL A 106 -5.40 -6.18 -17.51
CA VAL A 106 -5.92 -5.51 -16.32
C VAL A 106 -6.60 -6.50 -15.40
N ARG A 107 -6.06 -6.66 -14.19
CA ARG A 107 -6.62 -7.47 -13.11
C ARG A 107 -6.93 -6.61 -11.90
N ALA A 108 -8.12 -6.76 -11.34
CA ALA A 108 -8.54 -6.00 -10.17
C ALA A 108 -9.20 -6.89 -9.11
N LEU A 109 -8.87 -6.61 -7.85
CA LEU A 109 -9.48 -7.24 -6.68
C LEU A 109 -10.08 -6.17 -5.76
N PHE A 110 -11.22 -6.47 -5.15
CA PHE A 110 -11.76 -5.65 -4.08
C PHE A 110 -12.42 -6.53 -3.00
N ASP A 111 -12.45 -6.03 -1.76
CA ASP A 111 -13.06 -6.75 -0.65
C ASP A 111 -14.60 -6.66 -0.72
N GLY A 112 -15.30 -7.79 -0.59
CA GLY A 112 -16.76 -7.83 -0.68
C GLY A 112 -17.44 -7.01 0.41
N PHE A 113 -16.99 -7.11 1.66
CA PHE A 113 -17.51 -6.29 2.75
C PHE A 113 -17.16 -4.82 2.56
N GLY A 114 -15.93 -4.54 2.11
CA GLY A 114 -15.48 -3.18 1.80
C GLY A 114 -16.35 -2.50 0.75
N ASN A 115 -16.76 -3.26 -0.28
CA ASN A 115 -17.68 -2.79 -1.29
C ASN A 115 -19.07 -2.55 -0.72
N ASP A 116 -19.64 -3.54 -0.02
CA ASP A 116 -21.04 -3.50 0.42
C ASP A 116 -21.28 -2.52 1.57
N SER A 117 -20.24 -2.26 2.37
CA SER A 117 -20.31 -1.33 3.52
C SER A 117 -20.18 0.15 3.13
N ASN A 118 -19.80 0.46 1.89
CA ASN A 118 -19.72 1.85 1.45
C ASN A 118 -21.06 2.33 0.87
N ASN A 119 -21.31 3.65 0.95
CA ASN A 119 -22.59 4.24 0.52
C ASN A 119 -22.77 4.37 -1.01
N ARG A 120 -21.75 4.01 -1.81
CA ARG A 120 -21.78 3.97 -3.29
C ARG A 120 -21.09 2.71 -3.81
N PRO A 121 -21.62 1.49 -3.54
CA PRO A 121 -20.97 0.25 -3.93
C PRO A 121 -21.01 0.03 -5.44
N LEU A 122 -20.04 -0.70 -5.95
CA LEU A 122 -20.13 -1.31 -7.27
C LEU A 122 -21.16 -2.43 -7.22
N LYS A 123 -22.28 -2.24 -7.94
CA LYS A 123 -23.35 -3.25 -8.05
C LYS A 123 -23.02 -4.28 -9.13
N LYS A 124 -23.67 -5.42 -9.09
CA LYS A 124 -23.52 -6.52 -10.08
C LYS A 124 -23.53 -6.05 -11.54
N LYS A 125 -24.40 -5.06 -11.88
CA LYS A 125 -24.46 -4.50 -13.24
C LYS A 125 -23.17 -3.77 -13.63
N HIS A 126 -22.53 -3.05 -12.67
CA HIS A 126 -21.27 -2.35 -12.91
C HIS A 126 -20.11 -3.35 -13.11
N LEU A 127 -20.03 -4.38 -12.26
CA LEU A 127 -19.04 -5.43 -12.37
C LEU A 127 -19.16 -6.22 -13.68
N ARG A 128 -20.39 -6.53 -14.10
CA ARG A 128 -20.64 -7.18 -15.39
C ARG A 128 -20.11 -6.31 -16.53
N LYS A 129 -20.46 -5.02 -16.55
CA LYS A 129 -19.98 -4.09 -17.58
C LYS A 129 -18.46 -3.99 -17.63
N LEU A 130 -17.80 -3.89 -16.48
CA LEU A 130 -16.32 -3.86 -16.42
C LEU A 130 -15.71 -5.13 -17.02
N ARG A 131 -16.28 -6.30 -16.75
CA ARG A 131 -15.81 -7.58 -17.33
C ARG A 131 -16.04 -7.66 -18.84
N GLU A 132 -17.20 -7.20 -19.31
CA GLU A 132 -17.50 -7.07 -20.75
C GLU A 132 -16.52 -6.14 -21.44
N ASP A 133 -16.02 -5.10 -20.76
CA ASP A 133 -15.02 -4.17 -21.24
C ASP A 133 -13.57 -4.74 -21.16
N GLY A 134 -13.40 -6.01 -20.72
CA GLY A 134 -12.13 -6.71 -20.65
C GLY A 134 -11.33 -6.49 -19.36
N ILE A 135 -11.89 -5.81 -18.36
CA ILE A 135 -11.27 -5.67 -17.04
C ILE A 135 -11.57 -6.92 -16.21
N ASN A 136 -10.54 -7.72 -15.90
CA ASN A 136 -10.69 -8.94 -15.11
C ASN A 136 -10.81 -8.59 -13.62
N ILE A 137 -12.03 -8.28 -13.17
CA ILE A 137 -12.34 -7.81 -11.81
C ILE A 137 -13.07 -8.86 -10.98
N HIS A 138 -12.53 -9.14 -9.78
CA HIS A 138 -13.08 -10.13 -8.85
C HIS A 138 -13.25 -9.57 -7.44
N GLU A 139 -14.18 -10.18 -6.72
CA GLU A 139 -14.54 -9.87 -5.36
C GLU A 139 -13.86 -10.85 -4.40
N PHE A 140 -13.09 -10.31 -3.44
CA PHE A 140 -12.49 -11.10 -2.39
C PHE A 140 -13.52 -11.35 -1.28
N ASP A 141 -13.73 -12.62 -0.94
CA ASP A 141 -14.51 -13.11 0.18
C ASP A 141 -15.86 -12.37 0.40
N PRO A 142 -16.78 -12.43 -0.60
CA PRO A 142 -18.09 -11.82 -0.48
C PRO A 142 -18.86 -12.42 0.70
N ILE A 143 -19.57 -11.57 1.45
CA ILE A 143 -20.41 -12.05 2.55
C ILE A 143 -21.68 -12.67 1.95
N ARG A 144 -21.87 -13.97 2.20
CA ARG A 144 -23.03 -14.72 1.76
C ARG A 144 -23.73 -15.34 2.98
N PHE A 145 -25.00 -14.98 3.17
CA PHE A 145 -25.82 -15.64 4.19
C PHE A 145 -25.99 -17.14 3.86
N PRO A 146 -25.90 -18.05 4.86
CA PRO A 146 -25.68 -17.83 6.29
C PRO A 146 -24.20 -17.78 6.73
N TRP A 147 -23.23 -17.80 5.83
CA TRP A 147 -21.79 -17.86 6.08
C TRP A 147 -21.19 -16.51 6.42
N ILE A 148 -21.48 -16.01 7.64
CA ILE A 148 -20.97 -14.70 8.11
C ILE A 148 -19.68 -14.78 8.90
N ASN A 149 -19.12 -15.96 9.08
CA ASN A 149 -17.92 -16.22 9.91
C ASN A 149 -16.63 -15.59 9.36
N HIS A 150 -16.62 -15.13 8.11
CA HIS A 150 -15.49 -14.48 7.44
C HIS A 150 -15.46 -12.95 7.60
N VAL A 151 -16.44 -12.36 8.27
CA VAL A 151 -16.56 -10.89 8.47
C VAL A 151 -15.28 -10.25 9.04
N TRP A 152 -14.52 -11.00 9.82
CA TRP A 152 -13.29 -10.52 10.49
C TRP A 152 -12.00 -10.69 9.66
N SER A 153 -12.04 -11.37 8.54
CA SER A 153 -10.88 -11.65 7.69
C SER A 153 -10.99 -10.86 6.38
N ARG A 154 -10.87 -9.54 6.47
CA ARG A 154 -11.04 -8.64 5.33
C ARG A 154 -9.71 -8.27 4.68
N ASP A 155 -9.76 -8.05 3.37
CA ASP A 155 -8.64 -7.52 2.62
C ASP A 155 -8.70 -5.99 2.62
N HIS A 156 -7.90 -5.38 3.48
CA HIS A 156 -7.86 -3.92 3.62
C HIS A 156 -6.64 -3.30 2.93
N ARG A 157 -5.96 -4.06 2.06
CA ARG A 157 -4.80 -3.55 1.30
C ARG A 157 -5.24 -2.57 0.23
N LYS A 158 -4.30 -1.73 -0.18
CA LYS A 158 -4.40 -0.87 -1.35
C LYS A 158 -3.08 -1.04 -2.08
N ILE A 159 -3.10 -1.83 -3.13
CA ILE A 159 -1.92 -2.15 -3.94
C ILE A 159 -2.28 -1.90 -5.40
N VAL A 160 -1.42 -1.19 -6.11
CA VAL A 160 -1.42 -1.15 -7.57
C VAL A 160 -0.03 -1.51 -8.03
N VAL A 161 0.09 -2.43 -8.98
CA VAL A 161 1.36 -2.74 -9.63
C VAL A 161 1.19 -2.56 -11.13
N ILE A 162 2.10 -1.82 -11.74
CA ILE A 162 2.09 -1.48 -13.15
C ILE A 162 3.36 -2.06 -13.77
N ASP A 163 3.19 -2.93 -14.78
CA ASP A 163 4.27 -3.57 -15.54
C ASP A 163 5.32 -4.29 -14.67
N GLY A 164 4.99 -4.64 -13.41
CA GLY A 164 5.94 -5.16 -12.45
C GLY A 164 7.05 -4.18 -12.04
N GLN A 165 6.97 -2.89 -12.40
CA GLN A 165 8.04 -1.90 -12.26
C GLN A 165 7.69 -0.76 -11.30
N ILE A 166 6.43 -0.36 -11.26
CA ILE A 166 5.92 0.71 -10.40
C ILE A 166 4.85 0.12 -9.49
N ALA A 167 4.92 0.44 -8.20
CA ALA A 167 3.86 0.08 -7.28
C ALA A 167 3.35 1.28 -6.49
N TYR A 168 2.07 1.23 -6.13
CA TYR A 168 1.43 2.17 -5.22
C TYR A 168 0.84 1.42 -4.04
N THR A 169 0.98 1.99 -2.84
CA THR A 169 0.34 1.46 -1.65
C THR A 169 0.22 2.53 -0.57
N GLY A 170 -0.73 2.37 0.37
CA GLY A 170 -0.98 3.35 1.43
C GLY A 170 -2.39 3.26 2.02
N GLY A 171 -2.89 4.37 2.57
CA GLY A 171 -4.20 4.42 3.22
C GLY A 171 -5.39 4.63 2.28
N MET A 172 -5.20 5.32 1.15
CA MET A 172 -6.28 5.81 0.30
C MET A 172 -6.91 4.72 -0.57
N ASN A 173 -8.22 4.54 -0.48
CA ASN A 173 -9.00 3.81 -1.47
C ASN A 173 -9.20 4.62 -2.76
N VAL A 174 -10.07 4.15 -3.67
CA VAL A 174 -10.48 4.89 -4.86
C VAL A 174 -11.83 5.55 -4.59
N ALA A 175 -11.79 6.83 -4.20
CA ALA A 175 -12.99 7.59 -3.87
C ALA A 175 -12.77 9.10 -3.96
N ASP A 176 -13.81 9.83 -4.36
CA ASP A 176 -13.83 11.29 -4.52
C ASP A 176 -13.46 12.05 -3.25
N TYR A 177 -13.81 11.52 -2.07
CA TYR A 177 -13.60 12.23 -0.81
C TYR A 177 -12.11 12.43 -0.44
N TYR A 178 -11.20 11.65 -1.01
CA TYR A 178 -9.76 11.90 -0.85
C TYR A 178 -9.29 13.19 -1.54
N ILE A 179 -10.08 13.68 -2.51
CA ILE A 179 -9.81 14.95 -3.22
C ILE A 179 -10.68 16.08 -2.68
N LYS A 180 -11.99 15.83 -2.57
CA LYS A 180 -12.99 16.85 -2.26
C LYS A 180 -13.24 17.02 -0.76
N GLY A 181 -12.76 16.07 0.05
CA GLY A 181 -13.16 15.99 1.45
C GLY A 181 -14.62 15.51 1.62
N THR A 182 -15.14 15.70 2.80
CA THR A 182 -16.57 15.45 3.15
C THR A 182 -17.13 16.62 3.96
N GLU A 183 -18.45 16.79 3.95
CA GLU A 183 -19.13 17.82 4.76
C GLU A 183 -18.86 17.64 6.26
N GLN A 184 -18.71 16.40 6.73
CA GLN A 184 -18.53 16.09 8.14
C GLN A 184 -17.11 16.34 8.66
N VAL A 185 -16.09 16.15 7.84
CA VAL A 185 -14.67 16.22 8.26
C VAL A 185 -13.84 17.25 7.49
N GLY A 186 -14.44 17.93 6.51
CA GLY A 186 -13.70 18.87 5.64
C GLY A 186 -12.68 18.14 4.75
N SER A 187 -11.48 18.71 4.64
CA SER A 187 -10.39 18.11 3.87
C SER A 187 -9.97 16.77 4.45
N TRP A 188 -9.76 15.79 3.57
CA TRP A 188 -9.32 14.46 3.96
C TRP A 188 -7.80 14.35 3.85
N HIS A 189 -7.14 14.07 4.97
CA HIS A 189 -5.71 13.85 5.02
C HIS A 189 -5.40 12.36 5.11
N ASP A 190 -4.64 11.85 4.16
CA ASP A 190 -4.18 10.46 4.12
C ASP A 190 -2.91 10.41 3.27
N MET A 191 -2.18 9.31 3.36
CA MET A 191 -0.89 9.14 2.68
C MET A 191 -0.88 7.89 1.81
N HIS A 192 -0.18 8.02 0.70
CA HIS A 192 0.14 6.94 -0.22
C HIS A 192 1.61 6.99 -0.60
N CYS A 193 2.14 5.91 -1.14
CA CYS A 193 3.50 5.85 -1.64
C CYS A 193 3.49 5.33 -3.07
N ARG A 194 4.31 5.92 -3.92
CA ARG A 194 4.80 5.33 -5.15
C ARG A 194 6.15 4.70 -4.86
N ILE A 195 6.35 3.48 -5.32
CA ILE A 195 7.59 2.71 -5.14
C ILE A 195 8.06 2.22 -6.50
N GLU A 196 9.36 2.32 -6.73
CA GLU A 196 10.04 1.80 -7.89
C GLU A 196 11.30 1.07 -7.42
N GLY A 197 11.63 -0.06 -8.04
CA GLY A 197 12.76 -0.88 -7.67
C GLY A 197 12.36 -2.26 -7.13
N PRO A 198 13.31 -3.02 -6.55
CA PRO A 198 13.10 -4.44 -6.20
C PRO A 198 11.94 -4.72 -5.26
N ALA A 199 11.58 -3.76 -4.37
CA ALA A 199 10.45 -3.91 -3.46
C ALA A 199 9.08 -4.06 -4.17
N VAL A 200 8.96 -3.64 -5.43
CA VAL A 200 7.74 -3.82 -6.24
C VAL A 200 7.40 -5.29 -6.38
N SER A 201 8.41 -6.16 -6.53
CA SER A 201 8.22 -7.61 -6.66
C SER A 201 7.51 -8.22 -5.45
N GLU A 202 7.74 -7.70 -4.23
CA GLU A 202 7.04 -8.23 -3.05
C GLU A 202 5.56 -7.80 -3.05
N LEU A 203 5.24 -6.57 -3.45
CA LEU A 203 3.85 -6.14 -3.62
C LEU A 203 3.13 -6.95 -4.71
N GLN A 204 3.84 -7.25 -5.80
CA GLN A 204 3.34 -8.13 -6.86
C GLN A 204 3.07 -9.56 -6.34
N ARG A 205 3.97 -10.14 -5.52
CA ARG A 205 3.76 -11.47 -4.89
C ARG A 205 2.55 -11.46 -3.96
N ILE A 206 2.33 -10.37 -3.21
CA ILE A 206 1.16 -10.23 -2.33
C ILE A 206 -0.11 -10.26 -3.17
N PHE A 207 -0.19 -9.45 -4.23
CA PHE A 207 -1.31 -9.43 -5.16
C PHE A 207 -1.54 -10.83 -5.78
N ALA A 208 -0.50 -11.45 -6.34
CA ALA A 208 -0.59 -12.74 -7.01
C ALA A 208 -1.14 -13.84 -6.08
N ARG A 209 -0.74 -13.83 -4.81
CA ARG A 209 -1.22 -14.78 -3.79
C ARG A 209 -2.72 -14.63 -3.53
N ILE A 210 -3.21 -13.39 -3.43
CA ILE A 210 -4.64 -13.15 -3.22
C ILE A 210 -5.42 -13.43 -4.50
N TRP A 211 -4.86 -13.08 -5.67
CA TRP A 211 -5.43 -13.41 -6.97
C TRP A 211 -5.66 -14.91 -7.12
N ARG A 212 -4.62 -15.71 -6.87
CA ARG A 212 -4.72 -17.18 -6.89
C ARG A 212 -5.77 -17.72 -5.92
N LYS A 213 -5.86 -17.14 -4.72
CA LYS A 213 -6.87 -17.55 -3.72
C LYS A 213 -8.30 -17.29 -4.22
N VAL A 214 -8.54 -16.23 -4.97
CA VAL A 214 -9.86 -15.82 -5.44
C VAL A 214 -10.26 -16.52 -6.74
N THR A 215 -9.31 -16.63 -7.68
CA THR A 215 -9.58 -17.09 -9.06
C THR A 215 -9.09 -18.50 -9.34
N GLY A 216 -8.15 -19.01 -8.56
CA GLY A 216 -7.42 -20.26 -8.84
C GLY A 216 -6.25 -20.07 -9.82
N GLU A 217 -6.14 -18.94 -10.51
CA GLU A 217 -5.07 -18.66 -11.47
C GLU A 217 -3.76 -18.30 -10.75
N ASP A 218 -2.67 -18.99 -11.04
CA ASP A 218 -1.34 -18.71 -10.49
C ASP A 218 -0.53 -17.84 -11.44
N ILE A 219 -0.57 -16.54 -11.23
CA ILE A 219 0.22 -15.56 -11.97
C ILE A 219 1.62 -15.35 -11.37
N ALA A 220 1.92 -15.94 -10.21
CA ALA A 220 3.25 -15.82 -9.59
C ALA A 220 4.34 -16.58 -10.35
N ALA A 221 3.96 -17.56 -11.16
CA ALA A 221 4.88 -18.33 -12.00
C ALA A 221 5.31 -17.59 -13.28
N ASP A 222 4.61 -16.52 -13.66
CA ASP A 222 4.92 -15.76 -14.87
C ASP A 222 5.92 -14.64 -14.58
N SER A 223 7.16 -14.82 -15.06
CA SER A 223 8.27 -13.89 -14.82
C SER A 223 8.01 -12.47 -15.35
N LYS A 224 7.13 -12.31 -16.35
CA LYS A 224 6.81 -11.00 -16.93
C LYS A 224 6.27 -9.99 -15.90
N TYR A 225 5.69 -10.45 -14.78
CA TYR A 225 5.18 -9.59 -13.73
C TYR A 225 6.22 -9.22 -12.67
N PHE A 226 7.44 -9.76 -12.76
CA PHE A 226 8.50 -9.62 -11.77
C PHE A 226 9.78 -9.00 -12.31
N ASP A 227 9.74 -8.41 -13.48
CA ASP A 227 10.91 -7.87 -14.19
C ASP A 227 11.55 -6.63 -13.53
N ALA A 228 10.94 -6.07 -12.49
CA ALA A 228 11.51 -4.92 -11.78
C ALA A 228 12.92 -5.14 -11.22
N ALA A 229 13.32 -6.39 -11.01
CA ALA A 229 14.65 -6.73 -10.51
C ALA A 229 15.74 -6.66 -11.59
N ASN A 230 15.38 -6.74 -12.88
CA ASN A 230 16.33 -6.96 -13.99
C ASN A 230 16.44 -5.79 -14.98
N ASN A 231 15.52 -4.85 -14.99
CA ASN A 231 15.52 -3.78 -15.99
C ASN A 231 15.99 -2.45 -15.43
N HIS A 232 17.07 -1.96 -15.98
CA HIS A 232 17.46 -0.56 -15.89
C HIS A 232 16.28 0.32 -16.32
N PHE A 233 15.84 1.17 -15.44
CA PHE A 233 14.82 2.19 -15.64
C PHE A 233 15.08 3.00 -16.93
N SER A 234 14.39 2.67 -18.00
CA SER A 234 14.50 3.36 -19.28
C SER A 234 13.16 4.01 -19.66
N GLY A 235 12.71 5.03 -18.93
CA GLY A 235 11.49 5.68 -19.43
C GLY A 235 10.95 6.89 -18.69
N LEU A 236 11.22 7.07 -17.42
CA LEU A 236 10.89 8.33 -16.74
C LEU A 236 12.19 9.07 -16.43
N LYS A 237 12.27 10.35 -16.82
CA LYS A 237 13.42 11.19 -16.50
C LYS A 237 13.69 11.05 -15.01
N PRO A 238 14.89 10.58 -14.60
CA PRO A 238 15.22 10.52 -13.20
C PRO A 238 15.20 11.93 -12.65
N ASP A 239 14.47 12.12 -11.56
CA ASP A 239 14.71 13.29 -10.72
C ASP A 239 16.19 13.27 -10.33
N THR A 240 16.92 14.31 -10.74
CA THR A 240 18.37 14.31 -10.91
C THR A 240 19.16 14.39 -9.62
N THR A 241 18.53 14.20 -8.46
CA THR A 241 19.25 14.11 -7.19
C THR A 241 19.56 12.65 -6.86
N ALA A 242 20.81 12.26 -7.04
CA ALA A 242 21.35 10.92 -6.79
C ALA A 242 21.02 10.34 -5.39
N THR A 243 20.62 11.17 -4.46
CA THR A 243 20.21 10.83 -3.08
C THR A 243 18.80 10.26 -2.97
N ALA A 244 17.89 10.53 -3.93
CA ALA A 244 16.50 10.06 -3.89
C ALA A 244 16.33 8.56 -4.18
N ARG A 245 17.38 7.87 -4.68
CA ARG A 245 17.29 6.54 -5.30
C ARG A 245 17.82 5.38 -4.47
N ARG A 246 18.23 5.58 -3.23
CA ARG A 246 18.83 4.49 -2.45
C ARG A 246 18.08 4.29 -1.14
N LYS A 247 16.79 3.89 -1.27
CA LYS A 247 16.03 3.51 -0.09
C LYS A 247 16.09 2.01 0.11
N THR A 248 16.36 1.61 1.35
CA THR A 248 16.13 0.25 1.81
C THR A 248 14.65 0.14 2.17
N VAL A 249 13.95 -0.81 1.56
CA VAL A 249 12.49 -0.99 1.75
C VAL A 249 12.21 -2.43 2.16
N GLY A 250 11.44 -2.59 3.22
CA GLY A 250 10.82 -3.85 3.62
C GLY A 250 9.29 -3.74 3.56
N ILE A 251 8.63 -4.74 3.01
CA ILE A 251 7.17 -4.79 2.92
C ILE A 251 6.61 -5.65 4.03
N ILE A 252 5.87 -5.03 4.95
CA ILE A 252 5.20 -5.75 6.02
C ILE A 252 3.79 -6.10 5.58
N ASN A 253 3.54 -7.37 5.30
CA ASN A 253 2.23 -7.89 4.98
C ASN A 253 1.67 -8.69 6.14
N ARG A 254 0.51 -8.27 6.68
CA ARG A 254 -0.19 -9.03 7.69
C ARG A 254 -1.25 -9.92 7.07
N GLU A 255 -1.12 -11.22 7.29
CA GLU A 255 -2.17 -12.19 7.01
C GLU A 255 -2.84 -12.61 8.33
N PRO A 256 -4.18 -12.49 8.46
CA PRO A 256 -4.89 -12.96 9.64
C PRO A 256 -4.58 -14.43 9.93
N ARG A 257 -4.36 -14.76 11.20
CA ARG A 257 -4.00 -16.10 11.69
C ARG A 257 -2.60 -16.60 11.35
N LYS A 258 -1.92 -16.04 10.33
CA LYS A 258 -0.55 -16.43 9.97
C LYS A 258 0.51 -15.55 10.61
N SER A 259 0.28 -14.23 10.59
CA SER A 259 1.23 -13.25 11.15
C SER A 259 0.52 -12.18 11.99
N PRO A 260 -0.20 -12.54 13.07
CA PRO A 260 -1.03 -11.58 13.81
C PRO A 260 -0.22 -10.50 14.53
N GLU A 261 1.04 -10.75 14.84
CA GLU A 261 1.88 -9.93 15.69
C GLU A 261 2.84 -9.00 14.92
N ILE A 262 3.08 -9.23 13.62
CA ILE A 262 4.14 -8.56 12.86
C ILE A 262 4.02 -7.03 12.89
N ILE A 263 2.82 -6.48 12.76
CA ILE A 263 2.59 -5.03 12.82
C ILE A 263 2.93 -4.46 14.21
N ARG A 264 2.59 -5.20 15.27
CA ARG A 264 2.89 -4.79 16.64
C ARG A 264 4.39 -4.83 16.90
N GLN A 265 5.08 -5.86 16.46
CA GLN A 265 6.54 -5.99 16.56
C GLN A 265 7.23 -4.83 15.87
N PHE A 266 6.78 -4.48 14.66
CA PHE A 266 7.28 -3.30 13.97
C PHE A 266 7.11 -2.02 14.79
N TYR A 267 5.90 -1.72 15.28
CA TYR A 267 5.69 -0.52 16.11
C TYR A 267 6.58 -0.52 17.35
N LEU A 268 6.75 -1.65 18.01
CA LEU A 268 7.62 -1.77 19.18
C LEU A 268 9.09 -1.53 18.81
N ALA A 269 9.58 -2.13 17.74
CA ALA A 269 10.95 -1.92 17.25
C ALA A 269 11.19 -0.43 16.94
N ALA A 270 10.32 0.20 16.15
CA ALA A 270 10.45 1.62 15.79
C ALA A 270 10.38 2.56 17.01
N ILE A 271 9.44 2.34 17.93
CA ILE A 271 9.30 3.17 19.14
C ILE A 271 10.52 3.01 20.07
N ASN A 272 10.99 1.77 20.25
CA ASN A 272 12.13 1.49 21.13
C ASN A 272 13.44 2.02 20.55
N SER A 273 13.59 2.10 19.25
CA SER A 273 14.79 2.61 18.56
C SER A 273 14.73 4.11 18.27
N ALA A 274 13.62 4.77 18.57
CA ALA A 274 13.50 6.21 18.38
C ALA A 274 14.37 7.01 19.36
N HIS A 275 15.06 8.03 18.83
CA HIS A 275 15.98 8.89 19.60
C HIS A 275 15.58 10.37 19.59
N ASP A 276 14.82 10.82 18.60
CA ASP A 276 14.51 12.23 18.38
C ASP A 276 13.03 12.55 18.60
N SER A 277 12.17 11.96 17.78
CA SER A 277 10.73 12.19 17.89
C SER A 277 9.92 11.02 17.33
N ILE A 278 8.69 10.87 17.82
CA ILE A 278 7.72 9.93 17.32
C ILE A 278 6.45 10.69 16.92
N LYS A 279 6.05 10.58 15.65
CA LYS A 279 4.81 11.15 15.13
C LYS A 279 3.90 10.02 14.67
N LEU A 280 2.74 9.89 15.29
CA LEU A 280 1.73 8.87 14.96
C LEU A 280 0.48 9.56 14.43
N ILE A 281 0.11 9.25 13.19
CA ILE A 281 -1.15 9.70 12.58
C ILE A 281 -1.98 8.45 12.27
N ASN A 282 -3.11 8.31 12.95
CA ASN A 282 -4.00 7.18 12.75
C ASN A 282 -5.43 7.59 13.16
N PRO A 283 -6.44 7.41 12.30
CA PRO A 283 -7.82 7.79 12.61
C PRO A 283 -8.43 6.94 13.74
N TYR A 284 -7.88 5.76 14.01
CA TYR A 284 -8.37 4.82 15.02
C TYR A 284 -7.27 4.39 15.98
N LEU A 285 -6.53 5.36 16.52
CA LEU A 285 -5.38 5.08 17.39
C LEU A 285 -5.81 4.33 18.66
N THR A 286 -5.64 3.01 18.64
CA THR A 286 -5.89 2.16 19.80
C THR A 286 -4.58 1.56 20.29
N LEU A 287 -4.11 2.08 21.42
CA LEU A 287 -2.87 1.65 22.04
C LEU A 287 -3.13 0.48 22.99
N ASN A 288 -2.52 -0.66 22.73
CA ASN A 288 -2.46 -1.76 23.68
C ASN A 288 -1.46 -1.45 24.82
N ARG A 289 -1.43 -2.32 25.84
CA ARG A 289 -0.56 -2.13 27.02
C ARG A 289 0.93 -2.05 26.68
N GLN A 290 1.40 -2.84 25.71
CA GLN A 290 2.80 -2.87 25.31
C GLN A 290 3.22 -1.58 24.58
N LEU A 291 2.42 -1.10 23.63
CA LEU A 291 2.67 0.15 22.92
C LEU A 291 2.63 1.36 23.87
N LYS A 292 1.67 1.39 24.82
CA LYS A 292 1.63 2.44 25.86
C LYS A 292 2.89 2.43 26.70
N LYS A 293 3.40 1.25 27.11
CA LYS A 293 4.65 1.13 27.88
C LYS A 293 5.85 1.60 27.06
N ALA A 294 5.94 1.22 25.79
CA ALA A 294 7.03 1.62 24.90
C ALA A 294 7.05 3.14 24.66
N LEU A 295 5.91 3.77 24.41
CA LEU A 295 5.79 5.23 24.26
C LEU A 295 6.18 5.97 25.54
N LYS A 296 5.73 5.51 26.71
CA LYS A 296 6.17 6.10 28.00
C LYS A 296 7.66 5.98 28.21
N ALA A 297 8.26 4.84 27.85
CA ALA A 297 9.71 4.65 27.92
C ALA A 297 10.47 5.56 26.93
N ALA A 298 9.93 5.80 25.74
CA ALA A 298 10.48 6.75 24.77
C ALA A 298 10.51 8.18 25.33
N VAL A 299 9.37 8.64 25.92
CA VAL A 299 9.33 9.93 26.62
C VAL A 299 10.37 10.02 27.75
N GLY A 300 10.55 8.93 28.53
CA GLY A 300 11.56 8.85 29.58
C GLY A 300 13.01 8.92 29.05
N ARG A 301 13.24 8.61 27.76
CA ARG A 301 14.54 8.79 27.06
C ARG A 301 14.72 10.19 26.47
N GLY A 302 13.67 11.03 26.50
CA GLY A 302 13.69 12.38 25.92
C GLY A 302 13.25 12.45 24.45
N VAL A 303 12.55 11.41 23.97
CA VAL A 303 11.97 11.34 22.61
C VAL A 303 10.63 12.06 22.57
#